data_335770859cb63d5aab648c2f0cde0c53
#
_entry.id   335770859cb63d5aab648c2f0cde0c53
#
_cell.length_a   1.000
_cell.length_b   1.000
_cell.length_c   1.000
_cell.angle_alpha   90.00
_cell.angle_beta   90.00
_cell.angle_gamma   90.00
#
_symmetry.space_group_name_H-M   'P 1'
#
loop_
_entity.id
_entity.type
_entity.pdbx_description
1 polymer ?
#
loop_
_entity_poly.entity_id
_entity_poly.type
_entity_poly.pdbx_seq_one_letter_code
_entity_poly.pdbx_strand_id
1 'polypeptide(L)'
;MGKNYSKRYYVVWKGRHPGVYDDFNDAMEQVDDYPGALFKSYGSAAEATDAFRRGVSPYATSTGGERGERGVTGEGSVDSVRKETRDLGHLMQNASRMNMPASGKPDYFQFPEIDLNGWAVDAACSGNPGKMEYRGVELMTGRELFKVGPFTKSTNNIGEFLAIVHALAMMEKLGESHPIYSDSRTGIAWVRNKKVKTQLTRNKETEPSFKMMERALAWLTTHTFRVPVRKWETERWGEIPADFGRK
;
A
#
# COMPACT_ATOMS: atom_id res chain seq x y z
N MET A 1 -3.86 -17.33 -27.63
CA MET A 1 -5.06 -16.83 -26.93
C MET A 1 -4.68 -15.53 -26.24
N GLY A 2 -5.12 -14.38 -26.78
CA GLY A 2 -4.80 -13.07 -26.21
C GLY A 2 -5.53 -12.90 -24.88
N LYS A 3 -4.79 -12.57 -23.82
CA LYS A 3 -5.41 -12.20 -22.54
C LYS A 3 -6.07 -10.85 -22.72
N ASN A 4 -7.39 -10.79 -22.62
CA ASN A 4 -8.16 -9.55 -22.55
C ASN A 4 -7.78 -8.85 -21.23
N TYR A 5 -6.93 -7.84 -21.31
CA TYR A 5 -6.71 -6.93 -20.20
C TYR A 5 -7.92 -6.00 -20.09
N SER A 6 -8.55 -5.97 -18.94
CA SER A 6 -9.68 -5.05 -18.72
C SER A 6 -9.17 -3.60 -18.79
N LYS A 7 -9.84 -2.78 -19.60
CA LYS A 7 -9.57 -1.34 -19.71
C LYS A 7 -9.68 -0.69 -18.32
N ARG A 8 -8.76 0.20 -17.99
CA ARG A 8 -8.76 0.95 -16.74
C ARG A 8 -9.08 2.40 -16.98
N TYR A 9 -9.56 3.07 -15.92
CA TYR A 9 -9.88 4.48 -15.88
C TYR A 9 -9.18 5.13 -14.69
N TYR A 10 -8.73 6.36 -14.87
CA TYR A 10 -7.92 7.08 -13.89
C TYR A 10 -8.63 8.36 -13.49
N VAL A 11 -8.75 8.60 -12.20
CA VAL A 11 -9.32 9.83 -11.66
C VAL A 11 -8.18 10.67 -11.12
N VAL A 12 -8.07 11.88 -11.62
CA VAL A 12 -7.17 12.91 -11.11
C VAL A 12 -8.02 13.93 -10.38
N TRP A 13 -7.91 13.99 -9.07
CA TRP A 13 -8.60 15.01 -8.26
C TRP A 13 -7.75 16.27 -8.10
N LYS A 14 -6.42 16.09 -8.03
CA LYS A 14 -5.47 17.18 -7.89
C LYS A 14 -4.30 16.94 -8.83
N GLY A 15 -4.15 17.81 -9.80
CA GLY A 15 -3.20 17.76 -10.89
C GLY A 15 -3.33 19.01 -11.74
N ARG A 16 -2.63 19.08 -12.89
CA ARG A 16 -2.74 20.19 -13.83
C ARG A 16 -4.18 20.37 -14.32
N HIS A 17 -4.83 19.26 -14.69
CA HIS A 17 -6.24 19.24 -15.08
C HIS A 17 -6.95 18.10 -14.33
N PRO A 18 -7.71 18.37 -13.27
CA PRO A 18 -8.53 17.36 -12.61
C PRO A 18 -9.58 16.78 -13.55
N GLY A 19 -9.79 15.45 -13.51
CA GLY A 19 -10.73 14.79 -14.44
C GLY A 19 -10.67 13.28 -14.35
N VAL A 20 -11.43 12.63 -15.24
CA VAL A 20 -11.41 11.18 -15.45
C VAL A 20 -10.77 10.89 -16.80
N TYR A 21 -9.78 10.02 -16.79
CA TYR A 21 -8.97 9.65 -17.94
C TYR A 21 -9.13 8.17 -18.24
N ASP A 22 -9.13 7.79 -19.48
CA ASP A 22 -9.20 6.39 -19.95
C ASP A 22 -7.86 5.90 -20.52
N ASP A 23 -6.88 6.80 -20.62
CA ASP A 23 -5.49 6.50 -20.91
C ASP A 23 -4.60 6.83 -19.68
N PHE A 24 -3.63 5.96 -19.44
CA PHE A 24 -2.72 6.10 -18.31
C PHE A 24 -1.74 7.28 -18.48
N ASN A 25 -1.22 7.47 -19.70
CA ASN A 25 -0.25 8.52 -19.95
C ASN A 25 -0.90 9.90 -19.85
N ASP A 26 -2.13 10.03 -20.34
CA ASP A 26 -2.89 11.27 -20.24
C ASP A 26 -3.16 11.65 -18.76
N ALA A 27 -3.49 10.66 -17.93
CA ALA A 27 -3.65 10.87 -16.50
C ALA A 27 -2.33 11.25 -15.82
N MET A 28 -1.23 10.58 -16.21
CA MET A 28 0.09 10.84 -15.63
C MET A 28 0.62 12.22 -15.99
N GLU A 29 0.39 12.72 -17.21
CA GLU A 29 0.74 14.08 -17.58
C GLU A 29 0.15 15.15 -16.65
N GLN A 30 -1.00 14.83 -16.02
CA GLN A 30 -1.66 15.75 -15.11
C GLN A 30 -1.04 15.77 -13.72
N VAL A 31 -0.38 14.69 -13.32
CA VAL A 31 0.10 14.50 -11.95
C VAL A 31 1.62 14.47 -11.82
N ASP A 32 2.33 14.22 -12.92
CA ASP A 32 3.79 14.18 -12.98
C ASP A 32 4.35 15.57 -12.58
N ASP A 33 5.31 15.59 -11.64
CA ASP A 33 5.88 16.82 -11.07
C ASP A 33 4.87 17.85 -10.53
N TYR A 34 3.62 17.44 -10.25
CA TYR A 34 2.62 18.31 -9.67
C TYR A 34 2.60 18.17 -8.13
N PRO A 35 2.95 19.22 -7.36
CA PRO A 35 3.04 19.13 -5.90
C PRO A 35 1.70 18.75 -5.26
N GLY A 36 1.69 17.61 -4.56
CA GLY A 36 0.51 17.11 -3.88
C GLY A 36 -0.56 16.58 -4.83
N ALA A 37 -0.19 16.05 -5.99
CA ALA A 37 -1.09 15.38 -6.90
C ALA A 37 -1.88 14.26 -6.21
N LEU A 38 -3.14 14.09 -6.60
CA LEU A 38 -4.03 13.04 -6.10
C LEU A 38 -4.74 12.38 -7.27
N PHE A 39 -4.48 11.08 -7.46
CA PHE A 39 -5.15 10.30 -8.48
C PHE A 39 -5.30 8.83 -8.06
N LYS A 40 -6.22 8.10 -8.72
CA LYS A 40 -6.47 6.66 -8.45
C LYS A 40 -7.04 5.99 -9.69
N SER A 41 -6.74 4.68 -9.87
CA SER A 41 -7.29 3.88 -10.97
C SER A 41 -8.57 3.13 -10.57
N TYR A 42 -9.47 2.89 -11.55
CA TYR A 42 -10.75 2.22 -11.40
C TYR A 42 -10.96 1.19 -12.50
N GLY A 43 -11.76 0.16 -12.21
CA GLY A 43 -12.06 -0.92 -13.15
C GLY A 43 -13.08 -0.54 -14.21
N SER A 44 -13.89 0.52 -13.99
CA SER A 44 -14.89 0.98 -14.93
C SER A 44 -14.99 2.51 -14.99
N ALA A 45 -15.48 3.03 -16.13
CA ALA A 45 -15.73 4.45 -16.31
C ALA A 45 -16.78 4.98 -15.32
N ALA A 46 -17.79 4.16 -14.99
CA ALA A 46 -18.84 4.53 -14.05
C ALA A 46 -18.30 4.74 -12.65
N GLU A 47 -17.48 3.80 -12.14
CA GLU A 47 -16.81 3.92 -10.84
C GLU A 47 -15.88 5.14 -10.78
N ALA A 48 -15.10 5.36 -11.84
CA ALA A 48 -14.20 6.50 -11.94
C ALA A 48 -14.97 7.84 -11.92
N THR A 49 -16.04 7.95 -12.72
CA THR A 49 -16.86 9.16 -12.78
C THR A 49 -17.57 9.44 -11.45
N ASP A 50 -18.07 8.40 -10.79
CA ASP A 50 -18.72 8.51 -9.51
C ASP A 50 -17.71 8.90 -8.39
N ALA A 51 -16.52 8.32 -8.42
CA ALA A 51 -15.43 8.70 -7.51
C ALA A 51 -14.98 10.16 -7.72
N PHE A 52 -14.90 10.62 -8.97
CA PHE A 52 -14.56 12.02 -9.27
C PHE A 52 -15.62 12.99 -8.74
N ARG A 53 -16.91 12.67 -8.94
CA ARG A 53 -18.04 13.49 -8.46
C ARG A 53 -18.14 13.56 -6.94
N ARG A 54 -17.81 12.47 -6.25
CA ARG A 54 -17.77 12.44 -4.76
C ARG A 54 -16.66 13.29 -4.18
N GLY A 55 -15.70 13.74 -5.00
CA GLY A 55 -14.61 14.58 -4.56
C GLY A 55 -13.52 13.82 -3.80
N VAL A 56 -12.52 14.59 -3.33
CA VAL A 56 -11.34 14.04 -2.68
C VAL A 56 -11.69 13.47 -1.32
N SER A 57 -11.92 12.17 -1.24
CA SER A 57 -11.58 11.42 -0.04
C SER A 57 -10.98 10.09 -0.45
N PRO A 58 -9.65 9.97 -0.53
CA PRO A 58 -9.00 8.66 -0.60
C PRO A 58 -9.28 7.82 0.65
N TYR A 59 -9.90 8.42 1.68
CA TYR A 59 -10.16 7.84 2.99
C TYR A 59 -11.58 8.07 3.52
N ALA A 60 -12.55 8.46 2.69
CA ALA A 60 -13.94 8.45 3.11
C ALA A 60 -14.42 7.00 3.14
N THR A 61 -14.47 6.45 4.35
CA THR A 61 -15.14 5.21 4.69
C THR A 61 -16.54 5.20 4.09
N SER A 62 -16.81 4.21 3.25
CA SER A 62 -18.16 3.87 2.82
C SER A 62 -18.90 3.21 4.00
N THR A 63 -19.46 4.02 4.89
CA THR A 63 -20.58 3.58 5.72
C THR A 63 -21.84 3.93 4.96
N GLY A 64 -22.50 2.90 4.46
CA GLY A 64 -23.83 3.03 3.86
C GLY A 64 -24.86 3.43 4.92
N GLY A 65 -25.83 4.20 4.51
CA GLY A 65 -26.99 4.55 5.32
C GLY A 65 -27.71 5.76 4.76
N GLU A 66 -28.81 5.48 4.10
CA GLU A 66 -29.77 6.49 3.62
C GLU A 66 -30.32 7.35 4.75
N ARG A 67 -30.62 8.59 4.38
CA ARG A 67 -31.70 9.50 4.76
C ARG A 67 -31.32 10.84 5.36
N GLY A 68 -31.93 11.87 4.75
CA GLY A 68 -32.47 12.99 5.48
C GLY A 68 -31.79 14.34 5.25
N GLU A 69 -32.34 15.11 4.32
CA GLU A 69 -32.23 16.55 4.26
C GLU A 69 -32.54 17.17 5.63
N ARG A 70 -31.65 17.99 6.15
CA ARG A 70 -31.99 19.22 6.88
C ARG A 70 -30.76 20.11 7.00
N GLY A 71 -30.88 21.34 6.47
CA GLY A 71 -29.85 22.36 6.55
C GLY A 71 -29.58 22.79 8.02
N VAL A 72 -28.32 22.98 8.30
CA VAL A 72 -27.88 23.83 9.43
C VAL A 72 -26.66 24.59 8.96
N THR A 73 -26.79 25.90 8.94
CA THR A 73 -25.73 26.90 8.87
C THR A 73 -24.87 26.78 10.12
N GLY A 74 -23.56 26.61 9.96
CA GLY A 74 -22.60 26.61 11.06
C GLY A 74 -21.22 27.01 10.54
N GLU A 75 -20.80 28.21 10.85
CA GLU A 75 -19.46 28.74 10.63
C GLU A 75 -18.44 27.89 11.41
N GLY A 76 -17.73 27.01 10.72
CA GLY A 76 -16.60 26.23 11.25
C GLY A 76 -15.28 26.91 10.90
N SER A 77 -14.55 27.31 11.91
CA SER A 77 -13.29 28.03 11.90
C SER A 77 -12.27 27.51 10.89
N VAL A 78 -11.70 28.44 10.10
CA VAL A 78 -10.63 28.22 9.10
C VAL A 78 -9.31 27.72 9.70
N ASP A 79 -9.16 27.65 11.00
CA ASP A 79 -7.91 27.25 11.67
C ASP A 79 -7.73 25.72 11.78
N SER A 80 -8.81 24.95 11.82
CA SER A 80 -8.75 23.48 11.83
C SER A 80 -8.29 22.92 10.47
N VAL A 81 -8.73 23.54 9.38
CA VAL A 81 -8.34 23.15 8.00
C VAL A 81 -6.86 23.45 7.73
N ARG A 82 -6.31 24.52 8.31
CA ARG A 82 -4.88 24.87 8.19
C ARG A 82 -3.95 23.93 8.94
N LYS A 83 -4.40 23.31 10.02
CA LYS A 83 -3.58 22.36 10.79
C LYS A 83 -3.49 21.00 10.10
N GLU A 84 -4.58 20.50 9.54
CA GLU A 84 -4.60 19.24 8.76
C GLU A 84 -3.80 19.35 7.45
N THR A 85 -3.80 20.51 6.79
CA THR A 85 -2.99 20.72 5.58
C THR A 85 -1.48 20.82 5.86
N ARG A 86 -1.05 21.20 7.07
CA ARG A 86 0.37 21.19 7.45
C ARG A 86 0.89 19.79 7.73
N ASP A 87 0.10 18.92 8.35
CA ASP A 87 0.46 17.52 8.59
C ASP A 87 0.54 16.70 7.29
N LEU A 88 -0.30 17.00 6.31
CA LEU A 88 -0.22 16.43 4.96
C LEU A 88 1.05 16.85 4.21
N GLY A 89 1.51 18.08 4.41
CA GLY A 89 2.75 18.59 3.80
C GLY A 89 4.01 17.86 4.29
N HIS A 90 4.07 17.49 5.58
CA HIS A 90 5.19 16.73 6.14
C HIS A 90 5.20 15.26 5.69
N LEU A 91 4.04 14.65 5.48
CA LEU A 91 3.91 13.30 4.94
C LEU A 91 4.33 13.22 3.47
N MET A 92 4.16 14.31 2.71
CA MET A 92 4.54 14.38 1.29
C MET A 92 6.04 14.63 1.04
N GLN A 93 6.76 15.26 1.99
CA GLN A 93 8.22 15.44 1.86
C GLN A 93 9.01 14.13 1.96
N ASN A 94 8.44 13.07 2.55
CA ASN A 94 9.07 11.76 2.60
C ASN A 94 8.83 10.90 1.36
N ALA A 95 7.86 11.22 0.51
CA ALA A 95 7.63 10.55 -0.76
C ALA A 95 8.74 10.86 -1.80
N SER A 96 9.47 11.95 -1.63
CA SER A 96 10.51 12.42 -2.57
C SER A 96 11.85 11.66 -2.50
N ARG A 97 11.96 10.58 -1.73
CA ARG A 97 13.21 9.81 -1.56
C ARG A 97 13.18 8.40 -2.14
N MET A 98 12.19 8.04 -2.92
CA MET A 98 12.27 6.82 -3.70
C MET A 98 13.19 7.01 -4.90
N ASN A 99 13.99 5.97 -5.22
CA ASN A 99 14.75 5.85 -6.45
C ASN A 99 13.79 5.84 -7.65
N MET A 100 13.35 7.02 -8.06
CA MET A 100 12.61 7.18 -9.31
C MET A 100 13.61 7.03 -10.46
N PRO A 101 13.32 6.23 -11.49
CA PRO A 101 14.12 6.19 -12.69
C PRO A 101 14.19 7.59 -13.33
N ALA A 102 15.20 7.85 -14.14
CA ALA A 102 15.44 9.16 -14.78
C ALA A 102 14.24 9.65 -15.63
N SER A 103 13.29 8.77 -15.96
CA SER A 103 12.02 9.06 -16.63
C SER A 103 10.90 9.56 -15.71
N GLY A 104 11.12 9.63 -14.39
CA GLY A 104 10.12 10.05 -13.40
C GLY A 104 9.09 8.99 -13.05
N LYS A 105 9.00 7.87 -13.76
CA LYS A 105 8.05 6.78 -13.54
C LYS A 105 8.75 5.51 -13.06
N PRO A 106 8.21 4.80 -12.04
CA PRO A 106 8.72 3.49 -11.69
C PRO A 106 8.57 2.51 -12.85
N ASP A 107 9.60 1.71 -13.13
CA ASP A 107 9.61 0.76 -14.26
C ASP A 107 8.44 -0.22 -14.24
N TYR A 108 7.93 -0.58 -13.06
CA TYR A 108 6.81 -1.51 -12.92
C TYR A 108 5.46 -0.95 -13.42
N PHE A 109 5.33 0.35 -13.67
CA PHE A 109 4.10 0.95 -14.21
C PHE A 109 3.77 0.49 -15.63
N GLN A 110 4.77 0.05 -16.39
CA GLN A 110 4.59 -0.48 -17.75
C GLN A 110 3.94 -1.88 -17.79
N PHE A 111 3.83 -2.58 -16.65
CA PHE A 111 3.31 -3.94 -16.59
C PHE A 111 1.82 -3.95 -16.24
N PRO A 112 0.91 -4.21 -17.22
CA PRO A 112 -0.54 -4.11 -17.01
C PRO A 112 -1.11 -5.17 -16.06
N GLU A 113 -0.36 -6.25 -15.78
CA GLU A 113 -0.75 -7.27 -14.82
C GLU A 113 -0.54 -6.85 -13.36
N ILE A 114 0.21 -5.78 -13.09
CA ILE A 114 0.37 -5.21 -11.77
C ILE A 114 -0.84 -4.32 -11.48
N ASP A 115 -1.55 -4.61 -10.40
CA ASP A 115 -2.59 -3.71 -9.90
C ASP A 115 -1.95 -2.59 -9.08
N LEU A 116 -1.86 -1.40 -9.67
CA LEU A 116 -1.21 -0.24 -9.05
C LEU A 116 -1.94 0.29 -7.81
N ASN A 117 -3.20 -0.10 -7.58
CA ASN A 117 -3.88 0.19 -6.30
C ASN A 117 -3.39 -0.73 -5.18
N GLY A 118 -2.61 -1.76 -5.53
CA GLY A 118 -2.05 -2.72 -4.58
C GLY A 118 -0.96 -2.12 -3.69
N TRP A 119 -0.59 -2.87 -2.69
CA TRP A 119 0.50 -2.54 -1.78
C TRP A 119 1.66 -3.50 -1.98
N ALA A 120 2.87 -3.01 -1.96
CA ALA A 120 4.09 -3.81 -1.89
C ALA A 120 4.57 -3.89 -0.44
N VAL A 121 5.03 -5.05 -0.01
CA VAL A 121 5.58 -5.26 1.33
C VAL A 121 6.90 -6.00 1.25
N ASP A 122 7.83 -5.62 2.10
CA ASP A 122 9.17 -6.19 2.17
C ASP A 122 9.75 -6.11 3.59
N ALA A 123 10.82 -6.88 3.83
CA ALA A 123 11.59 -6.84 5.05
C ALA A 123 13.08 -6.75 4.76
N ALA A 124 13.79 -6.14 5.68
CA ALA A 124 15.26 -6.11 5.67
C ALA A 124 15.79 -6.66 6.98
N CYS A 125 16.82 -7.48 6.89
CA CYS A 125 17.51 -8.03 8.06
C CYS A 125 19.02 -7.84 7.93
N SER A 126 19.61 -7.12 8.87
CA SER A 126 21.06 -6.92 8.94
C SER A 126 21.72 -8.08 9.67
N GLY A 127 22.02 -9.17 8.95
CA GLY A 127 22.35 -10.49 9.46
C GLY A 127 21.14 -11.41 9.56
N ASN A 128 21.34 -12.73 9.68
CA ASN A 128 20.24 -13.71 9.72
C ASN A 128 20.54 -14.86 10.68
N PRO A 129 20.23 -14.71 12.01
CA PRO A 129 19.45 -13.65 12.65
C PRO A 129 20.18 -12.35 12.85
N GLY A 130 19.44 -11.22 12.80
CA GLY A 130 19.98 -9.88 12.97
C GLY A 130 18.92 -8.82 13.23
N LYS A 131 19.29 -7.55 13.06
CA LYS A 131 18.33 -6.44 13.17
C LYS A 131 17.38 -6.49 11.97
N MET A 132 16.11 -6.70 12.24
CA MET A 132 15.05 -6.86 11.23
C MET A 132 14.03 -5.73 11.34
N GLU A 133 13.67 -5.18 10.21
CA GLU A 133 12.56 -4.26 10.05
C GLU A 133 11.74 -4.64 8.80
N TYR A 134 10.50 -4.22 8.74
CA TYR A 134 9.63 -4.44 7.59
C TYR A 134 8.76 -3.22 7.31
N ARG A 135 8.31 -3.08 6.07
CA ARG A 135 7.46 -1.97 5.65
C ARG A 135 6.46 -2.36 4.57
N GLY A 136 5.47 -1.50 4.39
CA GLY A 136 4.52 -1.54 3.29
C GLY A 136 4.49 -0.21 2.56
N VAL A 137 4.33 -0.28 1.24
CA VAL A 137 4.34 0.86 0.32
C VAL A 137 3.16 0.73 -0.64
N GLU A 138 2.47 1.83 -0.89
CA GLU A 138 1.43 1.93 -1.90
C GLU A 138 2.07 2.01 -3.29
N LEU A 139 1.69 1.12 -4.22
CA LEU A 139 2.34 1.03 -5.53
C LEU A 139 2.15 2.27 -6.38
N MET A 140 0.93 2.86 -6.36
CA MET A 140 0.59 3.99 -7.21
C MET A 140 1.41 5.24 -6.88
N THR A 141 1.63 5.52 -5.60
CA THR A 141 2.22 6.78 -5.13
C THR A 141 3.63 6.61 -4.56
N GLY A 142 4.06 5.37 -4.31
CA GLY A 142 5.30 5.09 -3.59
C GLY A 142 5.27 5.46 -2.11
N ARG A 143 4.11 5.82 -1.57
CA ARG A 143 3.95 6.25 -0.18
C ARG A 143 4.18 5.09 0.79
N GLU A 144 5.05 5.28 1.77
CA GLU A 144 5.19 4.34 2.89
C GLU A 144 3.92 4.35 3.75
N LEU A 145 3.27 3.19 3.85
CA LEU A 145 2.03 3.00 4.60
C LEU A 145 2.31 2.67 6.07
N PHE A 146 3.33 1.87 6.28
CA PHE A 146 3.83 1.50 7.60
C PHE A 146 5.28 1.06 7.53
N LYS A 147 5.98 1.27 8.64
CA LYS A 147 7.33 0.73 8.89
C LYS A 147 7.41 0.29 10.36
N VAL A 148 7.90 -0.92 10.59
CA VAL A 148 7.95 -1.53 11.93
C VAL A 148 9.32 -2.16 12.16
N GLY A 149 9.84 -1.95 13.34
CA GLY A 149 11.17 -2.39 13.78
C GLY A 149 12.03 -1.21 14.24
N PRO A 150 13.35 -1.40 14.42
CA PRO A 150 14.03 -2.69 14.26
C PRO A 150 13.80 -3.66 15.42
N PHE A 151 13.62 -4.94 15.09
CA PHE A 151 13.72 -6.04 16.05
C PHE A 151 15.20 -6.43 16.19
N THR A 152 15.70 -6.49 17.41
CA THR A 152 17.14 -6.66 17.68
C THR A 152 17.69 -7.96 17.11
N LYS A 153 16.92 -9.04 17.17
CA LYS A 153 17.31 -10.38 16.72
C LYS A 153 16.14 -11.10 16.10
N SER A 154 16.12 -11.14 14.76
CA SER A 154 15.08 -11.80 13.97
C SER A 154 15.64 -12.31 12.65
N THR A 155 14.79 -12.80 11.74
CA THR A 155 15.19 -13.26 10.42
C THR A 155 14.38 -12.54 9.34
N ASN A 156 14.93 -12.47 8.12
CA ASN A 156 14.23 -11.87 7.00
C ASN A 156 12.87 -12.53 6.74
N ASN A 157 12.81 -13.85 6.73
CA ASN A 157 11.55 -14.58 6.52
C ASN A 157 10.46 -14.25 7.54
N ILE A 158 10.83 -13.97 8.80
CA ILE A 158 9.88 -13.53 9.83
C ILE A 158 9.38 -12.13 9.49
N GLY A 159 10.26 -11.23 9.09
CA GLY A 159 9.90 -9.87 8.67
C GLY A 159 8.93 -9.87 7.49
N GLU A 160 9.22 -10.63 6.46
CA GLU A 160 8.36 -10.83 5.28
C GLU A 160 6.95 -11.32 5.65
N PHE A 161 6.89 -12.35 6.49
CA PHE A 161 5.62 -12.88 6.99
C PHE A 161 4.84 -11.79 7.76
N LEU A 162 5.50 -11.08 8.67
CA LEU A 162 4.87 -10.03 9.47
C LEU A 162 4.40 -8.86 8.60
N ALA A 163 5.16 -8.48 7.57
CA ALA A 163 4.80 -7.42 6.63
C ALA A 163 3.50 -7.74 5.89
N ILE A 164 3.36 -8.97 5.39
CA ILE A 164 2.15 -9.42 4.69
C ILE A 164 0.94 -9.41 5.66
N VAL A 165 1.08 -9.96 6.87
CA VAL A 165 -0.04 -10.01 7.83
C VAL A 165 -0.42 -8.61 8.30
N HIS A 166 0.54 -7.72 8.49
CA HIS A 166 0.27 -6.32 8.85
C HIS A 166 -0.53 -5.63 7.75
N ALA A 167 -0.14 -5.78 6.48
CA ALA A 167 -0.86 -5.23 5.35
C ALA A 167 -2.29 -5.78 5.25
N LEU A 168 -2.49 -7.11 5.43
CA LEU A 168 -3.81 -7.74 5.46
C LEU A 168 -4.71 -7.15 6.56
N ALA A 169 -4.20 -7.04 7.77
CA ALA A 169 -4.94 -6.49 8.91
C ALA A 169 -5.27 -4.99 8.72
N MET A 170 -4.35 -4.24 8.11
CA MET A 170 -4.58 -2.84 7.82
C MET A 170 -5.61 -2.65 6.71
N MET A 171 -5.57 -3.45 5.63
CA MET A 171 -6.59 -3.42 4.58
C MET A 171 -7.98 -3.77 5.11
N GLU A 172 -8.10 -4.80 5.96
CA GLU A 172 -9.37 -5.13 6.60
C GLU A 172 -9.93 -3.96 7.42
N LYS A 173 -9.07 -3.32 8.22
CA LYS A 173 -9.46 -2.14 9.02
C LYS A 173 -9.91 -0.95 8.15
N LEU A 174 -9.33 -0.79 6.97
CA LEU A 174 -9.65 0.28 6.02
C LEU A 174 -10.82 -0.08 5.09
N GLY A 175 -11.30 -1.33 5.12
CA GLY A 175 -12.33 -1.83 4.19
C GLY A 175 -11.82 -1.95 2.75
N GLU A 176 -10.51 -2.07 2.55
CA GLU A 176 -9.88 -2.21 1.24
C GLU A 176 -9.63 -3.68 0.88
N SER A 177 -9.51 -3.97 -0.43
CA SER A 177 -9.32 -5.34 -0.92
C SER A 177 -8.35 -5.44 -2.10
N HIS A 178 -7.46 -4.47 -2.23
CA HIS A 178 -6.44 -4.46 -3.28
C HIS A 178 -5.37 -5.54 -3.05
N PRO A 179 -4.69 -6.00 -4.12
CA PRO A 179 -3.63 -7.00 -3.97
C PRO A 179 -2.48 -6.51 -3.07
N ILE A 180 -1.95 -7.44 -2.27
CA ILE A 180 -0.68 -7.26 -1.57
C ILE A 180 0.37 -8.05 -2.32
N TYR A 181 1.48 -7.40 -2.67
CA TYR A 181 2.63 -7.99 -3.36
C TYR A 181 3.79 -8.17 -2.39
N SER A 182 4.40 -9.33 -2.44
CA SER A 182 5.65 -9.64 -1.74
C SER A 182 6.55 -10.48 -2.64
N ASP A 183 7.84 -10.27 -2.62
CA ASP A 183 8.81 -11.10 -3.32
C ASP A 183 9.23 -12.36 -2.53
N SER A 184 8.75 -12.50 -1.29
CA SER A 184 9.03 -13.64 -0.43
C SER A 184 8.08 -14.82 -0.67
N ARG A 185 8.56 -15.85 -1.35
CA ARG A 185 7.81 -17.13 -1.46
C ARG A 185 7.55 -17.75 -0.09
N THR A 186 8.49 -17.62 0.84
CA THR A 186 8.38 -18.13 2.20
C THR A 186 7.31 -17.42 2.99
N GLY A 187 7.32 -16.07 2.99
CA GLY A 187 6.32 -15.25 3.67
C GLY A 187 4.90 -15.55 3.17
N ILE A 188 4.72 -15.60 1.84
CA ILE A 188 3.44 -15.95 1.20
C ILE A 188 2.98 -17.34 1.60
N ALA A 189 3.88 -18.34 1.58
CA ALA A 189 3.54 -19.71 1.97
C ALA A 189 3.14 -19.82 3.44
N TRP A 190 3.80 -19.09 4.34
CA TRP A 190 3.46 -19.09 5.76
C TRP A 190 2.09 -18.45 6.04
N VAL A 191 1.75 -17.38 5.34
CA VAL A 191 0.42 -16.76 5.41
C VAL A 191 -0.66 -17.71 4.90
N ARG A 192 -0.47 -18.29 3.71
CA ARG A 192 -1.41 -19.23 3.10
C ARG A 192 -1.68 -20.45 3.99
N ASN A 193 -0.60 -21.00 4.58
CA ASN A 193 -0.68 -22.20 5.42
C ASN A 193 -1.01 -21.87 6.89
N LYS A 194 -1.11 -20.59 7.26
CA LYS A 194 -1.29 -20.12 8.64
C LYS A 194 -0.29 -20.76 9.60
N LYS A 195 0.95 -20.92 9.16
CA LYS A 195 2.00 -21.64 9.89
C LYS A 195 3.38 -21.09 9.58
N VAL A 196 4.11 -20.71 10.62
CA VAL A 196 5.51 -20.29 10.53
C VAL A 196 6.42 -21.49 10.82
N LYS A 197 7.45 -21.67 9.97
CA LYS A 197 8.51 -22.66 10.16
C LYS A 197 9.84 -21.90 10.26
N THR A 198 10.24 -21.54 11.44
CA THR A 198 11.52 -20.86 11.69
C THR A 198 12.48 -21.73 12.49
N GLN A 199 13.79 -21.57 12.24
CA GLN A 199 14.86 -22.16 13.03
C GLN A 199 15.36 -21.19 14.12
N LEU A 200 14.76 -20.00 14.23
CA LEU A 200 15.12 -19.05 15.25
C LEU A 200 14.82 -19.62 16.65
N THR A 201 15.83 -19.67 17.51
CA THR A 201 15.66 -20.17 18.88
C THR A 201 15.02 -19.07 19.74
N ARG A 202 13.99 -19.44 20.50
CA ARG A 202 13.30 -18.53 21.42
C ARG A 202 14.16 -18.26 22.66
N ASN A 203 14.45 -17.00 22.92
CA ASN A 203 15.17 -16.51 24.09
C ASN A 203 14.81 -15.04 24.36
N LYS A 204 15.41 -14.42 25.38
CA LYS A 204 15.09 -13.04 25.76
C LYS A 204 15.27 -12.02 24.62
N GLU A 205 16.26 -12.20 23.75
CA GLU A 205 16.53 -11.27 22.65
C GLU A 205 15.57 -11.46 21.47
N THR A 206 15.13 -12.69 21.23
CA THR A 206 14.21 -13.06 20.13
C THR A 206 12.73 -13.02 20.53
N GLU A 207 12.44 -12.90 21.83
CA GLU A 207 11.08 -12.88 22.38
C GLU A 207 10.15 -11.85 21.68
N PRO A 208 10.59 -10.62 21.37
CA PRO A 208 9.73 -9.67 20.63
C PRO A 208 9.27 -10.20 19.28
N SER A 209 10.16 -10.89 18.54
CA SER A 209 9.82 -11.49 17.25
C SER A 209 8.81 -12.64 17.40
N PHE A 210 8.98 -13.48 18.43
CA PHE A 210 8.04 -14.56 18.71
C PHE A 210 6.65 -14.05 19.10
N LYS A 211 6.58 -13.03 19.94
CA LYS A 211 5.28 -12.39 20.29
C LYS A 211 4.57 -11.83 19.07
N MET A 212 5.30 -11.19 18.16
CA MET A 212 4.71 -10.68 16.93
C MET A 212 4.24 -11.80 16.01
N MET A 213 5.01 -12.89 15.86
CA MET A 213 4.59 -14.06 15.09
C MET A 213 3.33 -14.71 15.65
N GLU A 214 3.28 -14.91 16.97
CA GLU A 214 2.12 -15.49 17.67
C GLU A 214 0.87 -14.62 17.47
N ARG A 215 1.01 -13.30 17.60
CA ARG A 215 -0.07 -12.34 17.34
C ARG A 215 -0.54 -12.38 15.89
N ALA A 216 0.38 -12.43 14.93
CA ALA A 216 0.07 -12.54 13.51
C ALA A 216 -0.64 -13.86 13.17
N LEU A 217 -0.18 -14.98 13.72
CA LEU A 217 -0.83 -16.28 13.55
C LEU A 217 -2.22 -16.33 14.19
N ALA A 218 -2.40 -15.77 15.38
CA ALA A 218 -3.69 -15.64 16.02
C ALA A 218 -4.66 -14.84 15.15
N TRP A 219 -4.21 -13.71 14.59
CA TRP A 219 -5.02 -12.91 13.67
C TRP A 219 -5.42 -13.73 12.42
N LEU A 220 -4.49 -14.38 11.76
CA LEU A 220 -4.76 -15.22 10.59
C LEU A 220 -5.76 -16.35 10.88
N THR A 221 -5.78 -16.86 12.11
CA THR A 221 -6.69 -17.94 12.52
C THR A 221 -8.12 -17.45 12.70
N THR A 222 -8.27 -16.23 13.25
CA THR A 222 -9.57 -15.65 13.62
C THR A 222 -10.20 -14.81 12.51
N HIS A 223 -9.42 -14.43 11.49
CA HIS A 223 -9.89 -13.58 10.40
C HIS A 223 -9.88 -14.34 9.06
N THR A 224 -10.88 -14.02 8.22
CA THR A 224 -10.97 -14.49 6.84
C THR A 224 -10.79 -13.31 5.91
N PHE A 225 -9.71 -13.27 5.19
CA PHE A 225 -9.42 -12.19 4.23
C PHE A 225 -9.65 -12.66 2.79
N ARG A 226 -10.15 -11.75 1.94
CA ARG A 226 -10.33 -11.95 0.49
C ARG A 226 -9.25 -11.24 -0.34
N VAL A 227 -8.39 -10.49 0.33
CA VAL A 227 -7.29 -9.75 -0.29
C VAL A 227 -6.33 -10.73 -0.97
N PRO A 228 -6.06 -10.57 -2.27
CA PRO A 228 -5.09 -11.42 -2.96
C PRO A 228 -3.66 -11.11 -2.49
N VAL A 229 -2.94 -12.13 -2.00
CA VAL A 229 -1.50 -12.02 -1.76
C VAL A 229 -0.78 -12.61 -2.96
N ARG A 230 -0.02 -11.77 -3.68
CA ARG A 230 0.63 -12.09 -4.95
C ARG A 230 2.15 -12.04 -4.82
N LYS A 231 2.81 -12.92 -5.56
CA LYS A 231 4.26 -12.89 -5.71
C LYS A 231 4.65 -11.71 -6.60
N TRP A 232 5.60 -10.90 -6.13
CA TRP A 232 6.30 -9.93 -6.95
C TRP A 232 7.39 -10.61 -7.77
N GLU A 233 7.35 -10.47 -9.07
CA GLU A 233 8.31 -11.12 -9.99
C GLU A 233 9.50 -10.19 -10.25
N THR A 234 10.46 -10.16 -9.32
CA THR A 234 11.63 -9.27 -9.34
C THR A 234 12.42 -9.34 -10.65
N GLU A 235 12.60 -10.53 -11.21
CA GLU A 235 13.31 -10.72 -12.47
C GLU A 235 12.63 -10.02 -13.66
N ARG A 236 11.33 -9.78 -13.56
CA ARG A 236 10.52 -9.21 -14.63
C ARG A 236 10.16 -7.75 -14.38
N TRP A 237 9.84 -7.42 -13.12
CA TRP A 237 9.29 -6.11 -12.75
C TRP A 237 10.30 -5.21 -12.04
N GLY A 238 11.53 -5.68 -11.86
CA GLY A 238 12.54 -4.99 -11.07
C GLY A 238 12.36 -5.18 -9.57
N GLU A 239 13.16 -4.49 -8.78
CA GLU A 239 13.10 -4.57 -7.31
C GLU A 239 11.71 -4.15 -6.81
N ILE A 240 11.24 -4.82 -5.75
CA ILE A 240 9.94 -4.49 -5.16
C ILE A 240 9.98 -3.07 -4.56
N PRO A 241 8.95 -2.23 -4.76
CA PRO A 241 8.96 -0.85 -4.27
C PRO A 241 9.15 -0.69 -2.76
N ALA A 242 8.85 -1.74 -2.01
CA ALA A 242 9.11 -1.79 -0.56
C ALA A 242 10.55 -2.20 -0.21
N ASP A 243 11.44 -2.51 -1.18
CA ASP A 243 12.84 -2.88 -0.90
C ASP A 243 13.56 -1.76 -0.15
N PHE A 244 14.33 -2.12 0.87
CA PHE A 244 15.05 -1.17 1.72
C PHE A 244 16.31 -0.58 1.09
N GLY A 245 16.70 -1.03 -0.12
CA GLY A 245 17.90 -0.58 -0.80
C GLY A 245 19.20 -0.91 -0.07
N ARG A 246 19.18 -1.90 0.81
CA ARG A 246 20.35 -2.35 1.58
C ARG A 246 20.89 -3.63 0.94
N LYS A 247 21.85 -3.47 0.06
CA LYS A 247 22.66 -4.58 -0.48
C LYS A 247 24.04 -4.55 0.15
#